data_fdf6e32d597589a9832c47e9bb55f121
#
_entry.id   fdf6e32d597589a9832c47e9bb55f121
#
_cell.length_a   1.000
_cell.length_b   1.000
_cell.length_c   1.000
_cell.angle_alpha   90.00
_cell.angle_beta   90.00
_cell.angle_gamma   90.00
#
_symmetry.space_group_name_H-M   'P 1'
#
loop_
_entity.id
_entity.type
_entity.pdbx_description
1 polymer ?
#
loop_
_entity_poly.entity_id
_entity_poly.type
_entity_poly.pdbx_seq_one_letter_code
_entity_poly.pdbx_strand_id
1 'polypeptide(L)'
;VLFRSKSSALYPWLKQHNLDVKDVVRKVCNSSADVYFVRQGQANPNDIVRQVKSPMGAPYIPGSTLKGVIHSAILFHFIQKEPEKYRHVWPKIKDVMNRGGKRWQCGKELDKIVKQELEKPILGRLPQRTKRFDGALQSVMKGISVSDAMMMGDKKDTLILQKYDVSAVRGESLDDHGISVFRECIPAGRKFKFSVKIDKTITKEIDLYSVDELWKWTKAFADFGVEKEKQIFGRAYTGEFQEADLADLILGGGAGFLSKTLYYALAPSQEEGQKVLAKFFDNVLFTRKNCHHHGDKDGKLTPRTLKLATTGSDRWILGLASLKEVASC
;
A
#
# COMPACT_ATOMS: atom_id res chain seq x y z
N VAL A 1 7.99 -22.39 -23.12
CA VAL A 1 8.33 -22.07 -24.51
C VAL A 1 7.20 -22.36 -25.50
N LEU A 2 6.09 -22.97 -25.12
CA LEU A 2 5.12 -23.53 -26.08
C LEU A 2 3.69 -23.02 -25.94
N PHE A 3 3.42 -22.00 -25.16
CA PHE A 3 2.07 -21.49 -24.95
C PHE A 3 1.63 -20.38 -25.94
N ARG A 4 2.22 -20.32 -27.12
CA ARG A 4 1.73 -19.49 -28.22
C ARG A 4 0.79 -20.23 -29.19
N SER A 5 0.12 -21.31 -28.74
CA SER A 5 -0.94 -21.90 -29.53
C SER A 5 -2.24 -21.09 -29.39
N LYS A 6 -3.03 -21.01 -30.44
CA LYS A 6 -4.32 -20.30 -30.52
C LYS A 6 -5.39 -20.79 -29.53
N SER A 7 -5.17 -21.88 -28.82
CA SER A 7 -5.99 -22.34 -27.69
C SER A 7 -5.38 -21.90 -26.37
N SER A 8 -5.94 -20.88 -25.80
CA SER A 8 -5.42 -20.13 -24.65
C SER A 8 -5.51 -20.84 -23.30
N ALA A 9 -5.88 -22.11 -23.22
CA ALA A 9 -6.06 -22.81 -21.97
C ALA A 9 -5.06 -23.94 -21.81
N LEU A 10 -4.22 -23.86 -20.78
CA LEU A 10 -3.25 -24.88 -20.38
C LEU A 10 -3.91 -26.27 -20.20
N TYR A 11 -5.07 -26.31 -19.54
CA TYR A 11 -5.77 -27.52 -19.21
C TYR A 11 -6.21 -28.35 -20.43
N PRO A 12 -6.90 -27.83 -21.46
CA PRO A 12 -7.20 -28.54 -22.69
C PRO A 12 -5.96 -29.03 -23.43
N TRP A 13 -4.88 -28.23 -23.44
CA TRP A 13 -3.62 -28.64 -24.07
C TRP A 13 -2.98 -29.82 -23.36
N LEU A 14 -2.91 -29.80 -22.02
CA LEU A 14 -2.37 -30.92 -21.22
C LEU A 14 -3.21 -32.20 -21.46
N LYS A 15 -4.53 -32.08 -21.46
CA LYS A 15 -5.44 -33.21 -21.71
C LYS A 15 -5.26 -33.78 -23.11
N GLN A 16 -5.09 -32.95 -24.13
CA GLN A 16 -4.84 -33.38 -25.52
C GLN A 16 -3.54 -34.15 -25.65
N HIS A 17 -2.55 -33.90 -24.79
CA HIS A 17 -1.26 -34.57 -24.78
C HIS A 17 -1.15 -35.68 -23.72
N ASN A 18 -2.26 -36.11 -23.13
CA ASN A 18 -2.30 -37.09 -22.02
C ASN A 18 -1.34 -36.79 -20.88
N LEU A 19 -1.17 -35.50 -20.55
CA LEU A 19 -0.32 -35.05 -19.46
C LEU A 19 -1.16 -34.77 -18.22
N ASP A 20 -0.76 -35.31 -17.08
CA ASP A 20 -1.37 -34.97 -15.80
C ASP A 20 -0.95 -33.57 -15.35
N VAL A 21 -1.94 -32.75 -15.01
CA VAL A 21 -1.72 -31.34 -14.60
C VAL A 21 -0.82 -31.28 -13.37
N LYS A 22 -1.03 -32.14 -12.37
CA LYS A 22 -0.28 -32.14 -11.13
C LYS A 22 1.18 -32.49 -11.36
N ASP A 23 1.45 -33.45 -12.21
CA ASP A 23 2.81 -33.88 -12.54
C ASP A 23 3.58 -32.83 -13.33
N VAL A 24 2.91 -32.16 -14.28
CA VAL A 24 3.52 -31.06 -15.02
C VAL A 24 3.80 -29.88 -14.10
N VAL A 25 2.83 -29.49 -13.25
CA VAL A 25 3.01 -28.40 -12.28
C VAL A 25 4.15 -28.72 -11.32
N ARG A 26 4.22 -29.92 -10.76
CA ARG A 26 5.33 -30.34 -9.88
C ARG A 26 6.70 -30.26 -10.54
N LYS A 27 6.79 -30.59 -11.83
CA LYS A 27 8.05 -30.58 -12.59
C LYS A 27 8.48 -29.17 -13.02
N VAL A 28 7.53 -28.27 -13.24
CA VAL A 28 7.80 -26.94 -13.83
C VAL A 28 7.78 -25.83 -12.78
N CYS A 29 7.03 -25.99 -11.69
CA CYS A 29 6.91 -24.99 -10.65
C CYS A 29 7.97 -25.16 -9.58
N ASN A 30 8.86 -24.19 -9.48
CA ASN A 30 9.91 -24.16 -8.44
C ASN A 30 9.41 -23.68 -7.07
N SER A 31 8.15 -23.28 -6.97
CA SER A 31 7.53 -22.86 -5.71
C SER A 31 6.04 -23.13 -5.71
N SER A 32 5.53 -23.54 -4.57
CA SER A 32 4.10 -23.66 -4.28
C SER A 32 3.70 -22.60 -3.26
N ALA A 33 2.43 -22.21 -3.30
CA ALA A 33 1.84 -21.34 -2.30
C ALA A 33 0.50 -21.93 -1.87
N ASP A 34 0.23 -21.92 -0.56
CA ASP A 34 -1.08 -22.29 -0.05
C ASP A 34 -2.10 -21.21 -0.39
N VAL A 35 -3.31 -21.64 -0.71
CA VAL A 35 -4.42 -20.75 -1.08
C VAL A 35 -5.44 -20.74 0.04
N TYR A 36 -5.73 -19.55 0.57
CA TYR A 36 -6.71 -19.35 1.63
C TYR A 36 -7.86 -18.46 1.17
N PHE A 37 -9.10 -18.95 1.32
CA PHE A 37 -10.33 -18.21 1.09
C PHE A 37 -11.47 -18.82 1.91
N VAL A 38 -12.50 -18.02 2.24
CA VAL A 38 -13.57 -18.45 3.15
C VAL A 38 -14.50 -19.47 2.50
N ARG A 39 -14.87 -19.29 1.23
CA ARG A 39 -15.76 -20.23 0.51
C ARG A 39 -14.98 -21.11 -0.44
N GLN A 40 -14.71 -22.34 -0.01
CA GLN A 40 -14.17 -23.36 -0.90
C GLN A 40 -15.18 -23.67 -2.03
N GLY A 41 -14.73 -23.58 -3.27
CA GLY A 41 -15.50 -23.95 -4.45
C GLY A 41 -16.28 -22.83 -5.16
N GLN A 42 -16.36 -21.62 -4.61
CA GLN A 42 -17.07 -20.49 -5.23
C GLN A 42 -16.16 -19.36 -5.75
N ALA A 43 -14.93 -19.26 -5.30
CA ALA A 43 -13.99 -18.27 -5.76
C ALA A 43 -13.04 -18.89 -6.80
N ASN A 44 -13.27 -18.61 -8.08
CA ASN A 44 -12.23 -18.78 -9.07
C ASN A 44 -11.27 -17.60 -8.97
N PRO A 45 -9.99 -17.82 -8.64
CA PRO A 45 -9.01 -16.74 -8.67
C PRO A 45 -8.79 -16.33 -10.12
N ASN A 46 -9.49 -15.29 -10.56
CA ASN A 46 -9.36 -14.77 -11.91
C ASN A 46 -7.99 -14.13 -12.12
N ASP A 47 -7.58 -13.30 -11.14
CA ASP A 47 -6.30 -12.60 -11.16
C ASP A 47 -5.60 -12.73 -9.81
N ILE A 48 -4.36 -13.21 -9.83
CA ILE A 48 -3.50 -13.28 -8.65
C ILE A 48 -2.41 -12.23 -8.80
N VAL A 49 -2.45 -11.20 -7.95
CA VAL A 49 -1.37 -10.20 -7.89
C VAL A 49 -0.17 -10.84 -7.22
N ARG A 50 0.90 -11.04 -7.99
CA ARG A 50 2.08 -11.77 -7.54
C ARG A 50 2.97 -10.95 -6.60
N GLN A 51 3.62 -11.63 -5.66
CA GLN A 51 4.72 -11.10 -4.87
C GLN A 51 6.00 -11.03 -5.71
N VAL A 52 6.77 -9.97 -5.52
CA VAL A 52 8.09 -9.84 -6.14
C VAL A 52 9.03 -10.88 -5.54
N LYS A 53 9.72 -11.63 -6.40
CA LYS A 53 10.66 -12.68 -6.02
C LYS A 53 12.00 -12.50 -6.72
N SER A 54 13.06 -12.91 -6.04
CA SER A 54 14.38 -13.02 -6.65
C SER A 54 14.41 -14.11 -7.75
N PRO A 55 15.43 -14.16 -8.61
CA PRO A 55 15.57 -15.26 -9.57
C PRO A 55 15.58 -16.64 -8.92
N MET A 56 15.98 -16.74 -7.65
CA MET A 56 16.00 -17.98 -6.87
C MET A 56 14.65 -18.29 -6.20
N GLY A 57 13.57 -17.57 -6.53
CA GLY A 57 12.23 -17.77 -6.03
C GLY A 57 11.96 -17.24 -4.62
N ALA A 58 12.94 -16.64 -3.95
CA ALA A 58 12.74 -16.06 -2.62
C ALA A 58 11.99 -14.73 -2.72
N PRO A 59 10.90 -14.53 -1.95
CA PRO A 59 10.23 -13.24 -1.87
C PRO A 59 11.14 -12.20 -1.21
N TYR A 60 11.09 -10.97 -1.71
CA TYR A 60 11.78 -9.84 -1.11
C TYR A 60 10.93 -8.59 -1.18
N ILE A 61 11.29 -7.57 -0.41
CA ILE A 61 10.66 -6.26 -0.45
C ILE A 61 11.62 -5.31 -1.15
N PRO A 62 11.27 -4.77 -2.34
CA PRO A 62 12.14 -3.83 -3.04
C PRO A 62 12.46 -2.61 -2.18
N GLY A 63 13.72 -2.18 -2.17
CA GLY A 63 14.15 -0.96 -1.51
C GLY A 63 13.39 0.28 -2.00
N SER A 64 12.96 0.28 -3.27
CA SER A 64 12.08 1.32 -3.81
C SER A 64 10.72 1.38 -3.13
N THR A 65 10.16 0.24 -2.71
CA THR A 65 8.92 0.18 -1.93
C THR A 65 9.09 0.82 -0.56
N LEU A 66 10.15 0.45 0.16
CA LEU A 66 10.50 1.05 1.45
C LEU A 66 10.77 2.54 1.30
N LYS A 67 11.52 2.94 0.29
CA LYS A 67 11.83 4.34 0.00
C LYS A 67 10.57 5.15 -0.36
N GLY A 68 9.57 4.53 -0.97
CA GLY A 68 8.27 5.14 -1.24
C GLY A 68 7.47 5.45 0.03
N VAL A 69 7.49 4.55 1.02
CA VAL A 69 6.87 4.81 2.34
C VAL A 69 7.61 5.92 3.08
N ILE A 70 8.94 5.88 3.08
CA ILE A 70 9.79 6.94 3.68
C ILE A 70 9.49 8.30 3.04
N HIS A 71 9.37 8.37 1.71
CA HIS A 71 9.01 9.59 1.01
C HIS A 71 7.67 10.16 1.49
N SER A 72 6.64 9.33 1.58
CA SER A 72 5.32 9.75 2.08
C SER A 72 5.37 10.19 3.55
N ALA A 73 6.14 9.50 4.37
CA ALA A 73 6.33 9.83 5.79
C ALA A 73 7.04 11.18 5.99
N ILE A 74 8.04 11.50 5.16
CA ILE A 74 8.69 12.81 5.20
C ILE A 74 7.69 13.92 4.83
N LEU A 75 6.92 13.75 3.76
CA LEU A 75 5.89 14.72 3.40
C LEU A 75 4.86 14.90 4.51
N PHE A 76 4.40 13.79 5.09
CA PHE A 76 3.48 13.79 6.23
C PHE A 76 4.05 14.54 7.42
N HIS A 77 5.31 14.28 7.79
CA HIS A 77 6.00 14.97 8.89
C HIS A 77 5.96 16.48 8.70
N PHE A 78 6.30 16.99 7.52
CA PHE A 78 6.31 18.43 7.28
C PHE A 78 4.90 19.04 7.25
N ILE A 79 3.90 18.33 6.71
CA ILE A 79 2.50 18.76 6.78
C ILE A 79 2.05 18.92 8.23
N GLN A 80 2.42 17.96 9.11
CA GLN A 80 2.06 18.01 10.53
C GLN A 80 2.88 19.06 11.31
N LYS A 81 4.16 19.25 10.97
CA LYS A 81 5.06 20.22 11.64
C LYS A 81 4.68 21.66 11.30
N GLU A 82 4.25 21.93 10.07
CA GLU A 82 3.98 23.28 9.57
C GLU A 82 2.60 23.36 8.87
N PRO A 83 1.49 23.07 9.58
CA PRO A 83 0.18 22.91 8.94
C PRO A 83 -0.29 24.16 8.22
N GLU A 84 -0.04 25.35 8.77
CA GLU A 84 -0.45 26.62 8.14
C GLU A 84 0.28 26.89 6.82
N LYS A 85 1.53 26.44 6.70
CA LYS A 85 2.31 26.56 5.45
C LYS A 85 1.72 25.76 4.31
N TYR A 86 1.14 24.58 4.59
CA TYR A 86 0.58 23.69 3.59
C TYR A 86 -0.94 23.76 3.48
N ARG A 87 -1.59 24.62 4.26
CA ARG A 87 -3.05 24.80 4.26
C ARG A 87 -3.62 25.15 2.88
N HIS A 88 -2.86 25.88 2.08
CA HIS A 88 -3.25 26.30 0.72
C HIS A 88 -3.32 25.13 -0.29
N VAL A 89 -2.79 23.96 0.04
CA VAL A 89 -2.76 22.79 -0.85
C VAL A 89 -4.12 22.13 -0.94
N TRP A 90 -4.83 22.03 0.20
CA TRP A 90 -6.14 21.39 0.25
C TRP A 90 -7.18 22.00 -0.70
N PRO A 91 -7.38 23.33 -0.75
CA PRO A 91 -8.31 23.93 -1.71
C PRO A 91 -8.04 23.56 -3.16
N LYS A 92 -6.77 23.44 -3.57
CA LYS A 92 -6.39 23.03 -4.93
C LYS A 92 -6.77 21.58 -5.21
N ILE A 93 -6.51 20.68 -4.25
CA ILE A 93 -6.90 19.25 -4.33
C ILE A 93 -8.42 19.13 -4.39
N LYS A 94 -9.12 19.81 -3.48
CA LYS A 94 -10.59 19.85 -3.40
C LYS A 94 -11.23 20.33 -4.71
N ASP A 95 -10.68 21.35 -5.34
CA ASP A 95 -11.17 21.86 -6.63
C ASP A 95 -11.11 20.77 -7.71
N VAL A 96 -9.97 20.09 -7.89
CA VAL A 96 -9.83 19.00 -8.85
C VAL A 96 -10.81 17.87 -8.57
N MET A 97 -10.93 17.46 -7.30
CA MET A 97 -11.80 16.37 -6.90
C MET A 97 -13.29 16.70 -7.09
N ASN A 98 -13.70 17.94 -6.78
CA ASN A 98 -15.08 18.38 -6.93
C ASN A 98 -15.50 18.62 -8.38
N ARG A 99 -14.60 19.16 -9.20
CA ARG A 99 -14.82 19.36 -10.63
C ARG A 99 -15.00 18.04 -11.34
N GLY A 100 -14.26 17.01 -10.91
CA GLY A 100 -14.30 15.69 -11.52
C GLY A 100 -13.71 15.68 -12.93
N GLY A 101 -14.07 14.65 -13.70
CA GLY A 101 -13.61 14.47 -15.07
C GLY A 101 -13.08 13.06 -15.34
N LYS A 102 -12.28 12.89 -16.39
CA LYS A 102 -11.67 11.60 -16.67
C LYS A 102 -10.63 11.24 -15.60
N ARG A 103 -10.67 10.01 -15.08
CA ARG A 103 -9.78 9.51 -14.02
C ARG A 103 -8.29 9.85 -14.25
N TRP A 104 -7.81 9.65 -15.47
CA TRP A 104 -6.39 9.91 -15.80
C TRP A 104 -6.04 11.40 -15.77
N GLN A 105 -6.99 12.30 -16.14
CA GLN A 105 -6.79 13.74 -16.08
C GLN A 105 -6.74 14.23 -14.64
N CYS A 106 -7.72 13.84 -13.82
CA CYS A 106 -7.71 14.17 -12.40
C CYS A 106 -6.44 13.64 -11.70
N GLY A 107 -6.03 12.39 -11.97
CA GLY A 107 -4.78 11.85 -11.44
C GLY A 107 -3.57 12.68 -11.80
N LYS A 108 -3.43 13.07 -13.07
CA LYS A 108 -2.31 13.91 -13.54
C LYS A 108 -2.30 15.31 -12.90
N GLU A 109 -3.47 15.90 -12.70
CA GLU A 109 -3.58 17.21 -12.04
C GLU A 109 -3.25 17.12 -10.55
N LEU A 110 -3.75 16.09 -9.85
CA LEU A 110 -3.42 15.83 -8.44
C LEU A 110 -1.92 15.58 -8.25
N ASP A 111 -1.31 14.76 -9.11
CA ASP A 111 0.15 14.53 -9.11
C ASP A 111 0.93 15.84 -9.29
N LYS A 112 0.47 16.72 -10.20
CA LYS A 112 1.10 18.00 -10.42
C LYS A 112 1.02 18.90 -9.17
N ILE A 113 -0.12 18.92 -8.49
CA ILE A 113 -0.30 19.68 -7.25
C ILE A 113 0.66 19.15 -6.18
N VAL A 114 0.68 17.83 -5.94
CA VAL A 114 1.58 17.21 -4.95
C VAL A 114 3.04 17.54 -5.26
N LYS A 115 3.46 17.41 -6.50
CA LYS A 115 4.84 17.74 -6.92
C LYS A 115 5.20 19.19 -6.71
N GLN A 116 4.31 20.11 -7.06
CA GLN A 116 4.62 21.55 -6.99
C GLN A 116 4.49 22.12 -5.58
N GLU A 117 3.48 21.68 -4.84
CA GLU A 117 3.11 22.29 -3.56
C GLU A 117 3.69 21.55 -2.33
N LEU A 118 4.08 20.27 -2.48
CA LEU A 118 4.65 19.47 -1.39
C LEU A 118 6.05 19.00 -1.72
N GLU A 119 6.24 18.20 -2.77
CA GLU A 119 7.55 17.59 -3.04
C GLU A 119 8.63 18.64 -3.32
N LYS A 120 8.34 19.62 -4.16
CA LYS A 120 9.31 20.68 -4.48
C LYS A 120 9.73 21.51 -3.27
N PRO A 121 8.81 22.07 -2.45
CA PRO A 121 9.20 22.87 -1.29
C PRO A 121 9.79 22.04 -0.13
N ILE A 122 9.45 20.76 0.02
CA ILE A 122 9.93 19.89 1.10
C ILE A 122 11.23 19.18 0.69
N LEU A 123 11.21 18.54 -0.48
CA LEU A 123 12.29 17.64 -0.91
C LEU A 123 13.25 18.26 -1.92
N GLY A 124 12.84 19.28 -2.66
CA GLY A 124 13.63 19.91 -3.72
C GLY A 124 14.58 20.98 -3.23
N ARG A 125 15.18 20.84 -2.04
CA ARG A 125 15.96 21.87 -1.36
C ARG A 125 17.44 21.92 -1.75
N LEU A 126 17.91 20.97 -2.56
CA LEU A 126 19.30 20.98 -3.02
C LEU A 126 19.55 22.10 -4.04
N PRO A 127 20.77 22.69 -4.04
CA PRO A 127 21.13 23.76 -4.95
C PRO A 127 20.82 23.42 -6.42
N GLN A 128 20.21 24.33 -7.12
CA GLN A 128 19.89 24.14 -8.53
C GLN A 128 21.13 24.41 -9.38
N ARG A 129 21.56 23.41 -10.13
CA ARG A 129 22.58 23.58 -11.18
C ARG A 129 22.02 24.14 -12.49
N THR A 130 20.70 24.07 -12.68
CA THR A 130 19.99 24.58 -13.85
C THR A 130 18.74 25.32 -13.41
N LYS A 131 18.20 26.23 -14.26
CA LYS A 131 16.94 26.95 -14.00
C LYS A 131 15.69 26.04 -13.98
N ARG A 132 15.80 24.79 -14.43
CA ARG A 132 14.69 23.82 -14.42
C ARG A 132 14.79 22.95 -13.17
N PHE A 133 13.68 22.82 -12.45
CA PHE A 133 13.55 21.85 -11.37
C PHE A 133 13.56 20.43 -11.98
N ASP A 134 14.66 19.73 -11.77
CA ASP A 134 14.78 18.32 -12.09
C ASP A 134 14.60 17.53 -10.78
N GLY A 135 13.34 17.09 -10.53
CA GLY A 135 12.88 16.54 -9.26
C GLY A 135 13.81 15.48 -8.65
N ALA A 136 14.33 14.56 -9.47
CA ALA A 136 15.23 13.52 -8.99
C ALA A 136 16.62 14.06 -8.61
N LEU A 137 17.15 15.02 -9.39
CA LEU A 137 18.51 15.55 -9.19
C LEU A 137 18.61 16.51 -8.00
N GLN A 138 17.54 17.17 -7.64
CA GLN A 138 17.48 18.18 -6.56
C GLN A 138 16.82 17.67 -5.28
N SER A 139 16.33 16.44 -5.30
CA SER A 139 15.63 15.86 -4.16
C SER A 139 16.61 15.42 -3.08
N VAL A 140 16.34 15.83 -1.84
CA VAL A 140 17.03 15.37 -0.62
C VAL A 140 16.89 13.84 -0.42
N MET A 141 15.95 13.20 -1.10
CA MET A 141 15.83 11.74 -1.13
C MET A 141 17.08 11.03 -1.65
N LYS A 142 17.98 11.72 -2.32
CA LYS A 142 19.31 11.18 -2.68
C LYS A 142 20.17 10.85 -1.47
N GLY A 143 20.02 11.61 -0.41
CA GLY A 143 20.74 11.39 0.85
C GLY A 143 20.23 10.19 1.64
N ILE A 144 19.13 9.53 1.19
CA ILE A 144 18.59 8.36 1.85
C ILE A 144 18.72 7.15 0.92
N SER A 145 19.61 6.24 1.26
CA SER A 145 19.83 4.98 0.53
C SER A 145 19.18 3.84 1.27
N VAL A 146 18.35 3.05 0.57
CA VAL A 146 17.64 1.90 1.12
C VAL A 146 17.91 0.69 0.25
N SER A 147 18.44 -0.40 0.82
CA SER A 147 18.61 -1.65 0.11
C SER A 147 17.30 -2.43 -0.04
N ASP A 148 17.27 -3.40 -0.93
CA ASP A 148 16.21 -4.40 -0.92
C ASP A 148 16.20 -5.14 0.43
N ALA A 149 15.00 -5.46 0.93
CA ALA A 149 14.85 -6.23 2.15
C ALA A 149 14.76 -7.72 1.79
N MET A 150 15.79 -8.45 2.14
CA MET A 150 15.91 -9.86 1.85
C MET A 150 15.34 -10.70 2.99
N MET A 151 14.56 -11.73 2.65
CA MET A 151 13.99 -12.64 3.62
C MET A 151 15.09 -13.39 4.37
N MET A 152 14.94 -13.49 5.69
CA MET A 152 15.83 -14.22 6.57
C MET A 152 15.31 -15.65 6.78
N GLY A 153 16.25 -16.62 6.89
CA GLY A 153 15.91 -18.04 7.09
C GLY A 153 15.63 -18.80 5.79
N ASP A 154 15.34 -20.11 5.93
CA ASP A 154 15.26 -21.03 4.81
C ASP A 154 13.87 -21.14 4.18
N LYS A 155 12.83 -20.72 4.89
CA LYS A 155 11.46 -20.75 4.40
C LYS A 155 11.21 -19.61 3.42
N LYS A 156 11.06 -19.94 2.15
CA LYS A 156 10.77 -19.01 1.04
C LYS A 156 9.32 -19.08 0.59
N ASP A 157 8.44 -19.47 1.49
CA ASP A 157 7.02 -19.67 1.24
C ASP A 157 6.28 -18.34 1.08
N THR A 158 5.23 -18.40 0.29
CA THR A 158 4.22 -17.34 0.13
C THR A 158 2.84 -17.97 0.27
N LEU A 159 1.85 -17.16 0.55
CA LEU A 159 0.45 -17.55 0.64
C LEU A 159 -0.34 -16.80 -0.42
N ILE A 160 -1.34 -17.45 -1.01
CA ILE A 160 -2.31 -16.76 -1.87
C ILE A 160 -3.55 -16.50 -1.03
N LEU A 161 -3.77 -15.23 -0.71
CA LEU A 161 -4.85 -14.79 0.15
C LEU A 161 -5.91 -14.06 -0.65
N GLN A 162 -7.18 -14.36 -0.36
CA GLN A 162 -8.30 -13.56 -0.81
C GLN A 162 -8.38 -12.28 0.00
N LYS A 163 -8.70 -11.19 -0.65
CA LYS A 163 -8.93 -9.91 0.01
C LYS A 163 -10.40 -9.78 0.41
N TYR A 164 -10.64 -9.33 1.63
CA TYR A 164 -11.95 -8.99 2.17
C TYR A 164 -12.06 -7.49 2.40
N ASP A 165 -13.15 -6.90 1.95
CA ASP A 165 -13.50 -5.50 2.17
C ASP A 165 -14.62 -5.42 3.21
N VAL A 166 -14.23 -5.47 4.50
CA VAL A 166 -15.19 -5.57 5.61
C VAL A 166 -15.69 -4.20 6.07
N SER A 167 -16.93 -4.17 6.59
CA SER A 167 -17.55 -2.98 7.16
C SER A 167 -17.26 -2.85 8.67
N ALA A 168 -17.75 -1.77 9.27
CA ALA A 168 -17.66 -1.56 10.73
C ALA A 168 -18.74 -2.29 11.52
N VAL A 169 -19.62 -3.06 10.87
CA VAL A 169 -20.70 -3.78 11.56
C VAL A 169 -20.13 -4.99 12.28
N ARG A 170 -20.39 -5.07 13.58
CA ARG A 170 -19.91 -6.16 14.43
C ARG A 170 -20.63 -7.47 14.10
N GLY A 171 -19.86 -8.54 13.91
CA GLY A 171 -20.41 -9.87 13.69
C GLY A 171 -20.86 -10.18 12.27
N GLU A 172 -20.56 -9.30 11.28
CA GLU A 172 -20.76 -9.63 9.88
C GLU A 172 -19.90 -10.84 9.46
N SER A 173 -20.48 -11.70 8.63
CA SER A 173 -19.75 -12.81 8.05
C SER A 173 -18.73 -12.32 7.01
N LEU A 174 -17.51 -12.83 7.05
CA LEU A 174 -16.52 -12.56 5.99
C LEU A 174 -16.96 -13.11 4.62
N ASP A 175 -17.87 -14.10 4.60
CA ASP A 175 -18.40 -14.69 3.38
C ASP A 175 -19.06 -13.67 2.45
N ASP A 176 -19.68 -12.64 3.03
CA ASP A 176 -20.39 -11.61 2.28
C ASP A 176 -19.47 -10.48 1.78
N HIS A 177 -18.21 -10.47 2.25
CA HIS A 177 -17.23 -9.40 1.98
C HIS A 177 -16.03 -9.86 1.14
N GLY A 178 -16.00 -11.12 0.73
CA GLY A 178 -14.94 -11.65 -0.15
C GLY A 178 -15.06 -11.07 -1.55
N ILE A 179 -13.98 -10.44 -2.03
CA ILE A 179 -13.88 -10.00 -3.42
C ILE A 179 -12.97 -10.94 -4.20
N SER A 180 -13.24 -11.12 -5.51
CA SER A 180 -12.44 -11.99 -6.38
C SER A 180 -11.07 -11.39 -6.69
N VAL A 181 -10.41 -10.82 -5.68
CA VAL A 181 -9.05 -10.27 -5.76
C VAL A 181 -8.14 -11.07 -4.84
N PHE A 182 -7.24 -11.80 -5.45
CA PHE A 182 -6.26 -12.63 -4.76
C PHE A 182 -4.88 -11.99 -4.83
N ARG A 183 -4.10 -12.17 -3.78
CA ARG A 183 -2.72 -11.69 -3.71
C ARG A 183 -1.81 -12.79 -3.20
N GLU A 184 -0.67 -12.92 -3.83
CA GLU A 184 0.43 -13.66 -3.27
C GLU A 184 1.08 -12.78 -2.19
N CYS A 185 1.05 -13.25 -0.95
CA CYS A 185 1.44 -12.52 0.25
C CYS A 185 2.60 -13.22 0.95
N ILE A 186 3.38 -12.45 1.65
CA ILE A 186 4.37 -12.94 2.61
C ILE A 186 3.60 -13.30 3.89
N PRO A 187 3.80 -14.52 4.45
CA PRO A 187 3.17 -14.90 5.70
C PRO A 187 3.54 -13.96 6.85
N ALA A 188 2.63 -13.78 7.80
CA ALA A 188 2.92 -13.04 9.03
C ALA A 188 4.09 -13.66 9.80
N GLY A 189 4.85 -12.85 10.53
CA GLY A 189 6.02 -13.28 11.31
C GLY A 189 7.29 -13.52 10.50
N ARG A 190 7.29 -13.38 9.16
CA ARG A 190 8.52 -13.46 8.36
C ARG A 190 9.42 -12.26 8.61
N LYS A 191 10.73 -12.54 8.75
CA LYS A 191 11.74 -11.52 9.02
C LYS A 191 12.52 -11.20 7.75
N PHE A 192 12.80 -9.90 7.57
CA PHE A 192 13.57 -9.38 6.45
C PHE A 192 14.70 -8.52 6.98
N LYS A 193 15.86 -8.57 6.32
CA LYS A 193 17.01 -7.72 6.64
C LYS A 193 17.25 -6.75 5.49
N PHE A 194 17.43 -5.50 5.80
CA PHE A 194 17.81 -4.43 4.86
C PHE A 194 18.70 -3.42 5.55
N SER A 195 19.30 -2.52 4.79
CA SER A 195 20.10 -1.43 5.31
C SER A 195 19.55 -0.08 4.88
N VAL A 196 19.66 0.91 5.77
CA VAL A 196 19.38 2.31 5.48
C VAL A 196 20.62 3.13 5.80
N LYS A 197 21.00 4.00 4.88
CA LYS A 197 22.10 4.95 5.07
C LYS A 197 21.59 6.36 4.83
N ILE A 198 22.00 7.29 5.70
CA ILE A 198 21.68 8.71 5.60
C ILE A 198 22.97 9.49 5.34
N ASP A 199 23.02 10.23 4.25
CA ASP A 199 24.03 11.23 4.00
C ASP A 199 23.61 12.56 4.62
N LYS A 200 24.17 12.85 5.80
CA LYS A 200 23.83 14.05 6.57
C LYS A 200 24.17 15.36 5.85
N THR A 201 25.09 15.33 4.88
CA THR A 201 25.43 16.52 4.09
C THR A 201 24.29 16.95 3.18
N ILE A 202 23.44 16.00 2.81
CA ILE A 202 22.24 16.18 1.96
C ILE A 202 20.99 16.33 2.83
N THR A 203 20.80 15.43 3.80
CA THR A 203 19.55 15.37 4.57
C THR A 203 19.40 16.47 5.63
N LYS A 204 20.50 17.19 5.95
CA LYS A 204 20.42 18.41 6.77
C LYS A 204 19.45 19.46 6.24
N GLU A 205 19.19 19.49 4.93
CA GLU A 205 18.26 20.41 4.30
C GLU A 205 16.80 20.20 4.74
N ILE A 206 16.52 19.06 5.37
CA ILE A 206 15.22 18.71 5.96
C ILE A 206 15.35 18.40 7.46
N ASP A 207 16.42 18.85 8.12
CA ASP A 207 16.71 18.60 9.53
C ASP A 207 16.72 17.10 9.91
N LEU A 208 17.10 16.21 8.98
CA LEU A 208 17.17 14.77 9.22
C LEU A 208 18.63 14.34 9.44
N TYR A 209 18.96 13.92 10.66
CA TYR A 209 20.33 13.61 11.06
C TYR A 209 20.56 12.16 11.48
N SER A 210 19.50 11.37 11.68
CA SER A 210 19.62 9.98 12.11
C SER A 210 18.56 9.08 11.48
N VAL A 211 18.86 7.78 11.44
CA VAL A 211 17.92 6.75 11.00
C VAL A 211 16.77 6.61 11.99
N ASP A 212 17.02 6.77 13.30
CA ASP A 212 15.98 6.71 14.33
C ASP A 212 14.93 7.81 14.17
N GLU A 213 15.39 9.01 13.80
CA GLU A 213 14.50 10.12 13.51
C GLU A 213 13.62 9.84 12.28
N LEU A 214 14.22 9.26 11.23
CA LEU A 214 13.50 8.81 10.06
C LEU A 214 12.40 7.77 10.40
N TRP A 215 12.71 6.82 11.29
CA TRP A 215 11.75 5.82 11.72
C TRP A 215 10.62 6.39 12.58
N LYS A 216 10.90 7.40 13.42
CA LYS A 216 9.85 8.14 14.14
C LYS A 216 8.86 8.78 13.16
N TRP A 217 9.34 9.40 12.07
CA TRP A 217 8.47 9.99 11.06
C TRP A 217 7.65 8.92 10.31
N THR A 218 8.29 7.78 10.01
CA THR A 218 7.63 6.66 9.32
C THR A 218 6.52 6.06 10.19
N LYS A 219 6.82 5.83 11.47
CA LYS A 219 5.85 5.36 12.45
C LYS A 219 4.68 6.33 12.61
N ALA A 220 4.95 7.62 12.75
CA ALA A 220 3.89 8.64 12.88
C ALA A 220 2.93 8.63 11.69
N PHE A 221 3.43 8.37 10.48
CA PHE A 221 2.58 8.23 9.29
C PHE A 221 1.75 6.94 9.33
N ALA A 222 2.33 5.81 9.77
CA ALA A 222 1.61 4.56 9.95
C ALA A 222 0.52 4.70 11.02
N ASP A 223 0.86 5.25 12.19
CA ASP A 223 -0.06 5.50 13.31
C ASP A 223 -1.24 6.39 12.89
N PHE A 224 -1.00 7.41 12.09
CA PHE A 224 -2.06 8.27 11.56
C PHE A 224 -3.10 7.49 10.74
N GLY A 225 -2.65 6.57 9.87
CA GLY A 225 -3.53 5.73 9.09
C GLY A 225 -4.29 4.73 9.95
N VAL A 226 -3.57 4.02 10.83
CA VAL A 226 -4.13 3.04 11.77
C VAL A 226 -5.17 3.66 12.69
N GLU A 227 -4.88 4.83 13.27
CA GLU A 227 -5.79 5.50 14.19
C GLU A 227 -7.11 5.90 13.53
N LYS A 228 -7.07 6.40 12.29
CA LYS A 228 -8.28 6.71 11.53
C LYS A 228 -9.14 5.48 11.22
N GLU A 229 -8.54 4.37 10.89
CA GLU A 229 -9.25 3.11 10.70
C GLU A 229 -9.78 2.58 12.04
N LYS A 230 -8.98 2.63 13.10
CA LYS A 230 -9.33 2.16 14.45
C LYS A 230 -10.54 2.90 15.04
N GLN A 231 -10.67 4.21 14.81
CA GLN A 231 -11.84 5.00 15.23
C GLN A 231 -13.16 4.46 14.64
N ILE A 232 -13.11 3.85 13.48
CA ILE A 232 -14.29 3.32 12.78
C ILE A 232 -14.46 1.82 13.03
N PHE A 233 -13.38 1.06 12.89
CA PHE A 233 -13.42 -0.41 12.85
C PHE A 233 -12.96 -1.06 14.18
N GLY A 234 -12.31 -0.33 15.08
CA GLY A 234 -11.66 -0.89 16.26
C GLY A 234 -12.59 -1.65 17.21
N ARG A 235 -13.87 -1.29 17.25
CA ARG A 235 -14.86 -2.03 18.07
C ARG A 235 -15.21 -3.40 17.49
N ALA A 236 -15.20 -3.53 16.16
CA ALA A 236 -15.55 -4.77 15.47
C ALA A 236 -14.33 -5.70 15.31
N TYR A 237 -13.12 -5.12 15.23
CA TYR A 237 -11.86 -5.82 14.90
C TYR A 237 -10.76 -5.52 15.94
N THR A 238 -11.08 -5.67 17.22
CA THR A 238 -10.18 -5.29 18.34
C THR A 238 -8.84 -6.02 18.30
N GLY A 239 -8.85 -7.33 18.00
CA GLY A 239 -7.62 -8.14 17.95
C GLY A 239 -6.70 -7.70 16.82
N GLU A 240 -7.26 -7.45 15.65
CA GLU A 240 -6.53 -7.03 14.46
C GLU A 240 -5.87 -5.65 14.66
N PHE A 241 -6.51 -4.74 15.42
CA PHE A 241 -5.95 -3.43 15.74
C PHE A 241 -4.90 -3.47 16.87
N GLN A 242 -4.91 -4.47 17.74
CA GLN A 242 -3.79 -4.66 18.67
C GLN A 242 -2.47 -4.94 17.93
N GLU A 243 -2.52 -5.76 16.89
CA GLU A 243 -1.37 -6.01 16.01
C GLU A 243 -1.00 -4.75 15.21
N ALA A 244 -1.98 -3.98 14.75
CA ALA A 244 -1.76 -2.76 13.97
C ALA A 244 -1.07 -1.65 14.79
N ASP A 245 -1.33 -1.55 16.08
CA ASP A 245 -0.68 -0.60 16.99
C ASP A 245 0.84 -0.85 17.13
N LEU A 246 1.30 -2.07 16.81
CA LEU A 246 2.71 -2.46 16.84
C LEU A 246 3.45 -2.17 15.52
N ALA A 247 2.76 -1.72 14.50
CA ALA A 247 3.36 -1.47 13.20
C ALA A 247 4.15 -0.16 13.19
N ASP A 248 5.34 -0.18 12.60
CA ASP A 248 6.17 0.99 12.35
C ASP A 248 6.00 1.52 10.92
N LEU A 249 5.52 0.65 10.02
CA LEU A 249 5.23 0.99 8.62
C LEU A 249 4.18 0.06 8.03
N ILE A 250 3.52 0.53 6.96
CA ILE A 250 2.50 -0.22 6.23
C ILE A 250 2.93 -0.36 4.78
N LEU A 251 3.06 -1.60 4.31
CA LEU A 251 3.62 -1.94 3.01
C LEU A 251 2.63 -2.66 2.09
N GLY A 252 2.90 -2.60 0.81
CA GLY A 252 2.24 -3.45 -0.18
C GLY A 252 0.92 -2.93 -0.75
N GLY A 253 0.52 -3.56 -1.85
CA GLY A 253 -0.64 -3.14 -2.65
C GLY A 253 -1.99 -3.35 -1.97
N GLY A 254 -2.07 -4.26 -0.99
CA GLY A 254 -3.28 -4.60 -0.23
C GLY A 254 -3.58 -3.71 0.96
N ALA A 255 -2.64 -2.87 1.36
CA ALA A 255 -2.65 -2.12 2.62
C ALA A 255 -3.68 -0.97 2.73
N GLY A 256 -4.55 -0.80 1.74
CA GLY A 256 -5.59 0.22 1.80
C GLY A 256 -5.19 1.59 1.26
N PHE A 257 -6.12 2.53 1.34
CA PHE A 257 -5.99 3.88 0.79
C PHE A 257 -5.19 4.80 1.71
N LEU A 258 -5.45 4.73 3.02
CA LEU A 258 -4.87 5.65 4.01
C LEU A 258 -3.35 5.53 4.12
N SER A 259 -2.81 4.32 4.01
CA SER A 259 -1.37 4.06 4.06
C SER A 259 -0.57 4.64 2.86
N LYS A 260 -1.25 5.21 1.87
CA LYS A 260 -0.65 5.65 0.60
C LYS A 260 -0.97 7.09 0.23
N THR A 261 -1.80 7.77 0.99
CA THR A 261 -2.28 9.11 0.64
C THR A 261 -2.14 10.09 1.79
N LEU A 262 -1.99 11.36 1.43
CA LEU A 262 -1.88 12.46 2.38
C LEU A 262 -3.16 13.30 2.46
N TYR A 263 -4.24 12.88 1.79
CA TYR A 263 -5.43 13.72 1.66
C TYR A 263 -6.07 14.05 3.01
N TYR A 264 -6.18 13.08 3.91
CA TYR A 264 -6.70 13.32 5.25
C TYR A 264 -5.76 14.13 6.14
N ALA A 265 -4.46 14.12 5.86
CA ALA A 265 -3.49 14.96 6.58
C ALA A 265 -3.54 16.43 6.11
N LEU A 266 -3.95 16.66 4.88
CA LEU A 266 -4.09 17.99 4.27
C LEU A 266 -5.48 18.62 4.49
N ALA A 267 -6.51 17.78 4.68
CA ALA A 267 -7.87 18.25 4.90
C ALA A 267 -7.99 18.98 6.26
N PRO A 268 -8.72 20.11 6.32
CA PRO A 268 -8.88 20.87 7.56
C PRO A 268 -9.65 20.11 8.65
N SER A 269 -10.45 19.12 8.26
CA SER A 269 -11.11 18.19 9.16
C SER A 269 -11.32 16.82 8.50
N GLN A 270 -11.48 15.79 9.31
CA GLN A 270 -11.81 14.45 8.80
C GLN A 270 -13.13 14.44 8.03
N GLU A 271 -14.11 15.19 8.49
CA GLU A 271 -15.42 15.27 7.86
C GLU A 271 -15.34 15.91 6.47
N GLU A 272 -14.60 17.00 6.33
CA GLU A 272 -14.41 17.63 5.02
C GLU A 272 -13.64 16.72 4.06
N GLY A 273 -12.55 16.10 4.55
CA GLY A 273 -11.80 15.10 3.78
C GLY A 273 -12.69 13.95 3.30
N GLN A 274 -13.52 13.41 4.18
CA GLN A 274 -14.45 12.33 3.87
C GLN A 274 -15.45 12.74 2.78
N LYS A 275 -16.12 13.89 2.92
CA LYS A 275 -17.11 14.39 1.94
C LYS A 275 -16.50 14.59 0.54
N VAL A 276 -15.31 15.19 0.48
CA VAL A 276 -14.63 15.45 -0.80
C VAL A 276 -14.18 14.15 -1.45
N LEU A 277 -13.61 13.23 -0.69
CA LEU A 277 -13.16 11.94 -1.20
C LEU A 277 -14.32 11.05 -1.65
N ALA A 278 -15.43 11.02 -0.88
CA ALA A 278 -16.61 10.24 -1.25
C ALA A 278 -17.18 10.71 -2.60
N LYS A 279 -17.34 12.02 -2.78
CA LYS A 279 -17.78 12.61 -4.04
C LYS A 279 -16.83 12.30 -5.19
N PHE A 280 -15.52 12.39 -4.95
CA PHE A 280 -14.51 12.06 -5.96
C PHE A 280 -14.55 10.58 -6.34
N PHE A 281 -14.73 9.67 -5.39
CA PHE A 281 -14.84 8.25 -5.64
C PHE A 281 -16.06 7.93 -6.51
N ASP A 282 -17.22 8.48 -6.20
CA ASP A 282 -18.44 8.25 -6.97
C ASP A 282 -18.40 8.87 -8.37
N ASN A 283 -17.84 10.05 -8.50
CA ASN A 283 -17.87 10.80 -9.78
C ASN A 283 -16.73 10.45 -10.72
N VAL A 284 -15.58 9.97 -10.20
CA VAL A 284 -14.36 9.77 -11.01
C VAL A 284 -13.87 8.34 -11.01
N LEU A 285 -13.83 7.68 -9.83
CA LEU A 285 -13.22 6.36 -9.70
C LEU A 285 -14.21 5.22 -9.95
N PHE A 286 -15.46 5.36 -9.51
CA PHE A 286 -16.51 4.34 -9.55
C PHE A 286 -17.75 4.90 -10.23
N THR A 287 -17.67 5.10 -11.54
CA THR A 287 -18.77 5.68 -12.32
C THR A 287 -19.85 4.64 -12.67
N ARG A 288 -21.02 5.11 -13.09
CA ARG A 288 -22.33 4.45 -13.39
C ARG A 288 -22.49 2.92 -13.32
N LYS A 289 -21.58 2.12 -13.87
CA LYS A 289 -21.69 0.65 -13.84
C LYS A 289 -21.20 0.02 -12.53
N ASN A 290 -20.32 0.72 -11.81
CA ASN A 290 -19.68 0.26 -10.58
C ASN A 290 -19.80 1.32 -9.48
N CYS A 291 -20.94 2.04 -9.43
CA CYS A 291 -21.17 3.07 -8.42
C CYS A 291 -21.29 2.42 -7.04
N HIS A 292 -20.40 2.81 -6.13
CA HIS A 292 -20.37 2.30 -4.75
C HIS A 292 -21.16 3.17 -3.79
N HIS A 293 -21.70 4.30 -4.25
CA HIS A 293 -22.47 5.26 -3.44
C HIS A 293 -21.72 5.69 -2.16
N HIS A 294 -20.45 6.09 -2.34
CA HIS A 294 -19.62 6.52 -1.23
C HIS A 294 -20.18 7.75 -0.52
N GLY A 295 -20.76 8.69 -1.28
CA GLY A 295 -21.40 9.89 -0.75
C GLY A 295 -22.54 9.59 0.24
N ASP A 296 -23.31 8.54 -0.05
CA ASP A 296 -24.48 8.17 0.75
C ASP A 296 -24.15 7.14 1.84
N LYS A 297 -23.23 6.22 1.55
CA LYS A 297 -22.98 5.02 2.37
C LYS A 297 -21.75 5.12 3.27
N ASP A 298 -20.76 5.97 2.92
CA ASP A 298 -19.58 6.15 3.75
C ASP A 298 -19.93 7.04 4.94
N GLY A 299 -19.70 6.54 6.14
CA GLY A 299 -19.96 7.30 7.36
C GLY A 299 -18.87 8.35 7.60
N LYS A 300 -17.98 8.07 8.55
CA LYS A 300 -16.93 9.02 8.97
C LYS A 300 -15.62 8.90 8.18
N LEU A 301 -15.49 7.90 7.30
CA LEU A 301 -14.26 7.60 6.55
C LEU A 301 -14.58 7.11 5.14
N THR A 302 -13.84 7.60 4.15
CA THR A 302 -13.82 7.09 2.76
C THR A 302 -12.41 6.62 2.41
N PRO A 303 -12.26 5.39 1.90
CA PRO A 303 -13.29 4.34 1.72
C PRO A 303 -13.76 3.71 3.05
N ARG A 304 -15.02 3.28 3.09
CA ARG A 304 -15.71 2.75 4.27
C ARG A 304 -15.34 1.32 4.66
N THR A 305 -14.36 0.70 4.03
CA THR A 305 -14.03 -0.72 4.24
C THR A 305 -12.61 -0.91 4.73
N LEU A 306 -12.45 -1.76 5.74
CA LEU A 306 -11.17 -2.26 6.21
C LEU A 306 -10.70 -3.41 5.32
N LYS A 307 -9.39 -3.48 5.05
CA LYS A 307 -8.78 -4.48 4.17
C LYS A 307 -8.21 -5.62 4.99
N LEU A 308 -8.89 -6.77 4.98
CA LEU A 308 -8.47 -7.96 5.68
C LEU A 308 -8.09 -9.10 4.73
N ALA A 309 -7.34 -10.04 5.26
CA ALA A 309 -7.13 -11.37 4.73
C ALA A 309 -7.26 -12.40 5.87
N THR A 310 -7.42 -13.67 5.52
CA THR A 310 -7.54 -14.75 6.51
C THR A 310 -6.56 -15.88 6.23
N THR A 311 -6.08 -16.52 7.30
CA THR A 311 -5.32 -17.76 7.24
C THR A 311 -5.95 -18.76 8.22
N GLY A 312 -6.87 -19.59 7.71
CA GLY A 312 -7.70 -20.41 8.60
C GLY A 312 -8.64 -19.56 9.46
N SER A 313 -8.50 -19.62 10.78
CA SER A 313 -9.29 -18.83 11.75
C SER A 313 -8.77 -17.41 11.95
N ASP A 314 -7.51 -17.17 11.60
CA ASP A 314 -6.84 -15.90 11.90
C ASP A 314 -7.16 -14.84 10.85
N ARG A 315 -7.32 -13.61 11.31
CA ARG A 315 -7.59 -12.43 10.47
C ARG A 315 -6.43 -11.46 10.57
N TRP A 316 -6.08 -10.86 9.45
CA TRP A 316 -4.93 -10.00 9.33
C TRP A 316 -5.28 -8.70 8.61
N ILE A 317 -4.92 -7.56 9.18
CA ILE A 317 -4.82 -6.31 8.42
C ILE A 317 -3.58 -6.42 7.53
N LEU A 318 -3.76 -6.16 6.24
CA LEU A 318 -2.70 -6.35 5.26
C LEU A 318 -1.63 -5.25 5.35
N GLY A 319 -0.37 -5.68 5.29
CA GLY A 319 0.78 -4.79 5.07
C GLY A 319 1.46 -4.27 6.32
N LEU A 320 1.02 -4.63 7.51
CA LEU A 320 1.63 -4.22 8.76
C LEU A 320 3.05 -4.79 8.90
N ALA A 321 4.00 -3.98 9.28
CA ALA A 321 5.37 -4.38 9.54
C ALA A 321 5.99 -3.61 10.70
N SER A 322 6.72 -4.29 11.57
CA SER A 322 7.50 -3.68 12.65
C SER A 322 8.99 -3.70 12.34
N LEU A 323 9.71 -2.73 12.85
CA LEU A 323 11.14 -2.57 12.69
C LEU A 323 11.88 -2.92 13.97
N LYS A 324 13.03 -3.56 13.80
CA LYS A 324 13.98 -3.77 14.90
C LYS A 324 15.37 -3.48 14.38
N GLU A 325 16.11 -2.68 15.12
CA GLU A 325 17.51 -2.48 14.82
C GLU A 325 18.29 -3.78 15.05
N VAL A 326 19.15 -4.10 14.10
CA VAL A 326 20.09 -5.21 14.22
C VAL A 326 21.48 -4.59 14.27
N ALA A 327 22.20 -4.79 15.38
CA ALA A 327 23.57 -4.33 15.50
C ALA A 327 24.37 -4.79 14.29
N SER A 328 25.11 -3.87 13.67
CA SER A 328 26.10 -4.22 12.66
C SER A 328 27.19 -5.04 13.31
N CYS A 329 27.33 -6.31 12.87
CA CYS A 329 28.51 -7.11 13.21
C CYS A 329 29.75 -6.51 12.57
#